data_fc9d459dc9ce5b727a3aa565a4a83164
#
_entry.id   fc9d459dc9ce5b727a3aa565a4a83164
#
_cell.length_a   1.000
_cell.length_b   1.000
_cell.length_c   1.000
_cell.angle_alpha   90.00
_cell.angle_beta   90.00
_cell.angle_gamma   90.00
#
_symmetry.space_group_name_H-M   'P 1'
#
loop_
_entity.id
_entity.type
_entity.pdbx_description
1 polymer ?
#
loop_
_entity_poly.entity_id
_entity_poly.type
_entity_poly.pdbx_seq_one_letter_code
_entity_poly.pdbx_strand_id
1 'polypeptide(L)'
;MTEAVFLVDHDGKSAKHFAALRPKTLRSGEEIREAFEVHWRRALWIVPAASSTQRLAASLHGSRKGDQRLLVLGRVEGARRELLYALFRFVVAQEEGMKLLAADEIAEVLASEHRDDLFIGGAVDAADRGVVLYRGNLESLVVPLAWFVRPGGPRAAPDDFEVTDGGQTVRLGAFEAAADAILYEFDPEARRRAKQRSLEKDASFGGALRRLRLQRGLRREDFEGISAKEIARIERSEVAKPHAETIAKLAARLGVKAEEIETY
;
A
#
# COMPACT_ATOMS: atom_id res chain seq x y z
N MET A 1 -15.31 7.96 3.49
CA MET A 1 -15.17 9.17 2.64
C MET A 1 -14.12 8.86 1.59
N THR A 2 -14.47 8.94 0.33
CA THR A 2 -13.56 8.71 -0.80
C THR A 2 -12.55 9.85 -0.88
N GLU A 3 -11.29 9.55 -1.11
CA GLU A 3 -10.22 10.54 -1.31
C GLU A 3 -10.47 11.33 -2.59
N ALA A 4 -10.35 12.66 -2.55
CA ALA A 4 -10.47 13.50 -3.74
C ALA A 4 -9.20 13.32 -4.60
N VAL A 5 -9.35 13.17 -5.91
CA VAL A 5 -8.24 13.05 -6.86
C VAL A 5 -8.26 14.26 -7.81
N PHE A 6 -7.13 14.94 -7.88
CA PHE A 6 -6.93 16.12 -8.74
C PHE A 6 -5.82 15.85 -9.76
N LEU A 7 -6.11 16.18 -11.01
CA LEU A 7 -5.15 16.16 -12.11
C LEU A 7 -4.86 17.60 -12.54
N VAL A 8 -3.62 18.05 -12.35
CA VAL A 8 -3.18 19.37 -12.84
C VAL A 8 -2.70 19.23 -14.29
N ASP A 9 -3.62 19.38 -15.23
CA ASP A 9 -3.39 19.15 -16.66
C ASP A 9 -3.97 20.31 -17.48
N HIS A 10 -3.16 21.30 -17.71
CA HIS A 10 -3.55 22.56 -18.36
C HIS A 10 -3.95 22.37 -19.84
N ASP A 11 -3.29 21.46 -20.56
CA ASP A 11 -3.52 21.22 -21.99
C ASP A 11 -4.40 19.98 -22.27
N GLY A 12 -4.79 19.27 -21.23
CA GLY A 12 -5.71 18.13 -21.32
C GLY A 12 -5.12 16.86 -21.95
N LYS A 13 -3.81 16.83 -22.22
CA LYS A 13 -3.18 15.73 -22.96
C LYS A 13 -3.03 14.46 -22.14
N SER A 14 -2.93 14.60 -20.82
CA SER A 14 -2.64 13.50 -19.91
C SER A 14 -3.88 12.87 -19.30
N ALA A 15 -5.04 13.51 -19.41
CA ALA A 15 -6.29 13.06 -18.77
C ALA A 15 -6.68 11.63 -19.13
N LYS A 16 -6.39 11.18 -20.36
CA LYS A 16 -6.69 9.84 -20.83
C LYS A 16 -5.98 8.73 -20.03
N HIS A 17 -4.74 8.97 -19.59
CA HIS A 17 -3.94 8.00 -18.83
C HIS A 17 -4.47 7.82 -17.40
N PHE A 18 -5.15 8.82 -16.85
CA PHE A 18 -5.65 8.80 -15.47
C PHE A 18 -7.18 8.61 -15.37
N ALA A 19 -7.84 8.23 -16.46
CA ALA A 19 -9.30 8.08 -16.53
C ALA A 19 -9.85 7.10 -15.48
N ALA A 20 -9.12 6.04 -15.13
CA ALA A 20 -9.49 5.06 -14.10
C ALA A 20 -9.72 5.71 -12.72
N LEU A 21 -8.99 6.76 -12.40
CA LEU A 21 -9.09 7.50 -11.14
C LEU A 21 -10.25 8.50 -11.10
N ARG A 22 -10.87 8.79 -12.25
CA ARG A 22 -11.92 9.82 -12.40
C ARG A 22 -11.53 11.17 -11.75
N PRO A 23 -10.35 11.72 -12.04
CA PRO A 23 -9.86 12.90 -11.37
C PRO A 23 -10.65 14.14 -11.79
N LYS A 24 -10.76 15.11 -10.86
CA LYS A 24 -11.14 16.48 -11.24
C LYS A 24 -9.92 17.14 -11.90
N THR A 25 -10.01 17.47 -13.18
CA THR A 25 -8.95 18.17 -13.89
C THR A 25 -8.97 19.66 -13.54
N LEU A 26 -7.81 20.17 -13.11
CA LEU A 26 -7.59 21.58 -12.77
C LEU A 26 -6.72 22.24 -13.84
N ARG A 27 -7.19 23.34 -14.43
CA ARG A 27 -6.56 24.02 -15.54
C ARG A 27 -6.04 25.42 -15.21
N SER A 28 -6.64 26.07 -14.22
CA SER A 28 -6.26 27.42 -13.79
C SER A 28 -5.59 27.44 -12.42
N GLY A 29 -4.85 28.53 -12.11
CA GLY A 29 -4.24 28.71 -10.81
C GLY A 29 -5.27 28.94 -9.69
N GLU A 30 -6.43 29.51 -10.03
CA GLU A 30 -7.53 29.73 -9.09
C GLU A 30 -8.17 28.40 -8.68
N GLU A 31 -8.51 27.54 -9.65
CA GLU A 31 -9.03 26.20 -9.39
C GLU A 31 -8.08 25.36 -8.51
N ILE A 32 -6.75 25.48 -8.77
CA ILE A 32 -5.72 24.79 -7.98
C ILE A 32 -5.75 25.26 -6.54
N ARG A 33 -5.78 26.58 -6.30
CA ARG A 33 -5.78 27.17 -4.96
C ARG A 33 -7.04 26.80 -4.18
N GLU A 34 -8.20 26.97 -4.81
CA GLU A 34 -9.48 26.59 -4.22
C GLU A 34 -9.52 25.11 -3.82
N ALA A 35 -9.15 24.22 -4.75
CA ALA A 35 -9.12 22.79 -4.49
C ALA A 35 -8.14 22.42 -3.35
N PHE A 36 -6.98 23.08 -3.27
CA PHE A 36 -6.00 22.84 -2.24
C PHE A 36 -6.50 23.26 -0.85
N GLU A 37 -7.17 24.39 -0.74
CA GLU A 37 -7.72 24.91 0.52
C GLU A 37 -8.92 24.10 1.01
N VAL A 38 -9.83 23.73 0.11
CA VAL A 38 -11.02 22.94 0.44
C VAL A 38 -10.67 21.50 0.86
N HIS A 39 -9.69 20.88 0.20
CA HIS A 39 -9.33 19.49 0.42
C HIS A 39 -8.03 19.30 1.21
N TRP A 40 -7.67 20.24 2.09
CA TRP A 40 -6.41 20.28 2.81
C TRP A 40 -6.08 19.02 3.64
N ARG A 41 -7.09 18.22 4.04
CA ARG A 41 -6.92 17.04 4.89
C ARG A 41 -6.63 15.75 4.11
N ARG A 42 -7.15 15.60 2.90
CA ARG A 42 -7.04 14.34 2.18
C ARG A 42 -7.34 14.49 0.70
N ALA A 43 -6.29 14.56 -0.08
CA ALA A 43 -6.39 14.54 -1.53
C ALA A 43 -5.13 13.95 -2.16
N LEU A 44 -5.30 13.33 -3.32
CA LEU A 44 -4.24 12.90 -4.22
C LEU A 44 -4.14 13.89 -5.37
N TRP A 45 -2.97 14.45 -5.58
CA TRP A 45 -2.65 15.35 -6.66
C TRP A 45 -1.71 14.68 -7.65
N ILE A 46 -2.03 14.78 -8.93
CA ILE A 46 -1.23 14.20 -10.01
C ILE A 46 -0.84 15.33 -10.95
N VAL A 47 0.45 15.43 -11.22
CA VAL A 47 1.05 16.45 -12.09
C VAL A 47 1.89 15.75 -13.16
N PRO A 48 1.35 15.55 -14.35
CA PRO A 48 2.00 14.72 -15.38
C PRO A 48 3.14 15.42 -16.11
N ALA A 49 3.19 16.75 -16.11
CA ALA A 49 4.14 17.51 -16.90
C ALA A 49 4.87 18.61 -16.11
N ALA A 50 6.10 18.93 -16.50
CA ALA A 50 6.89 19.98 -15.86
C ALA A 50 6.23 21.37 -15.94
N SER A 51 5.52 21.69 -17.02
CA SER A 51 4.76 22.94 -17.14
C SER A 51 3.62 23.05 -16.13
N SER A 52 2.94 21.94 -15.88
CA SER A 52 1.89 21.84 -14.85
C SER A 52 2.46 21.95 -13.44
N THR A 53 3.68 21.43 -13.20
CA THR A 53 4.38 21.59 -11.92
C THR A 53 4.71 23.04 -11.61
N GLN A 54 5.16 23.80 -12.62
CA GLN A 54 5.42 25.22 -12.45
C GLN A 54 4.15 25.99 -12.07
N ARG A 55 3.04 25.67 -12.71
CA ARG A 55 1.72 26.27 -12.40
C ARG A 55 1.26 25.92 -11.01
N LEU A 56 1.35 24.63 -10.61
CA LEU A 56 1.02 24.20 -9.26
C LEU A 56 1.82 24.98 -8.22
N ALA A 57 3.14 25.03 -8.35
CA ALA A 57 4.00 25.73 -7.41
C ALA A 57 3.69 27.24 -7.31
N ALA A 58 3.45 27.90 -8.44
CA ALA A 58 3.08 29.31 -8.49
C ALA A 58 1.72 29.58 -7.81
N SER A 59 0.74 28.69 -8.01
CA SER A 59 -0.60 28.82 -7.43
C SER A 59 -0.64 28.61 -5.93
N LEU A 60 0.25 27.75 -5.39
CA LEU A 60 0.31 27.39 -3.98
C LEU A 60 1.31 28.22 -3.17
N HIS A 61 1.97 29.21 -3.77
CA HIS A 61 2.86 30.09 -3.04
C HIS A 61 2.12 30.80 -1.90
N GLY A 62 2.63 30.69 -0.68
CA GLY A 62 2.00 31.25 0.52
C GLY A 62 0.90 30.38 1.15
N SER A 63 0.58 29.23 0.57
CA SER A 63 -0.34 28.26 1.18
C SER A 63 0.27 27.56 2.39
N ARG A 64 -0.61 27.01 3.25
CA ARG A 64 -0.18 26.23 4.44
C ARG A 64 -0.06 24.76 4.11
N LYS A 65 0.81 24.04 4.84
CA LYS A 65 0.97 22.60 4.71
C LYS A 65 -0.36 21.86 4.93
N GLY A 66 -0.71 20.99 3.99
CA GLY A 66 -1.88 20.10 4.08
C GLY A 66 -1.48 18.64 4.32
N ASP A 67 -2.47 17.80 4.65
CA ASP A 67 -2.33 16.35 4.73
C ASP A 67 -2.68 15.71 3.38
N GLN A 68 -2.03 16.18 2.32
CA GLN A 68 -2.27 15.83 0.94
C GLN A 68 -1.06 15.10 0.36
N ARG A 69 -1.29 14.35 -0.72
CA ARG A 69 -0.29 13.55 -1.44
C ARG A 69 -0.09 14.11 -2.84
N LEU A 70 1.15 14.12 -3.30
CA LEU A 70 1.52 14.66 -4.60
C LEU A 70 2.39 13.67 -5.38
N LEU A 71 1.94 13.31 -6.58
CA LEU A 71 2.70 12.59 -7.59
C LEU A 71 3.05 13.54 -8.73
N VAL A 72 4.34 13.69 -9.03
CA VAL A 72 4.84 14.50 -10.14
C VAL A 72 5.64 13.61 -11.08
N LEU A 73 5.17 13.44 -12.31
CA LEU A 73 5.83 12.59 -13.31
C LEU A 73 6.89 13.35 -14.13
N GLY A 74 6.94 14.68 -13.99
CA GLY A 74 7.99 15.50 -14.58
C GLY A 74 9.09 15.84 -13.58
N ARG A 75 10.30 16.12 -14.05
CA ARG A 75 11.40 16.59 -13.19
C ARG A 75 11.05 17.91 -12.51
N VAL A 76 11.37 18.00 -11.21
CA VAL A 76 11.19 19.18 -10.39
C VAL A 76 12.49 19.52 -9.71
N GLU A 77 12.95 20.75 -9.87
CA GLU A 77 14.26 21.18 -9.38
C GLU A 77 14.17 22.47 -8.54
N GLY A 78 15.19 22.68 -7.71
CA GLY A 78 15.41 23.90 -6.94
C GLY A 78 14.25 24.29 -6.01
N ALA A 79 14.02 25.58 -5.84
CA ALA A 79 13.05 26.14 -4.92
C ALA A 79 11.60 25.61 -5.09
N ARG A 80 11.24 25.16 -6.32
CA ARG A 80 9.90 24.56 -6.55
C ARG A 80 9.77 23.22 -5.87
N ARG A 81 10.83 22.40 -5.90
CA ARG A 81 10.86 21.13 -5.19
C ARG A 81 10.68 21.35 -3.69
N GLU A 82 11.48 22.24 -3.10
CA GLU A 82 11.41 22.57 -1.68
C GLU A 82 10.01 23.04 -1.28
N LEU A 83 9.39 23.92 -2.08
CA LEU A 83 8.03 24.38 -1.85
C LEU A 83 7.02 23.22 -1.83
N LEU A 84 7.06 22.32 -2.80
CA LEU A 84 6.13 21.20 -2.87
C LEU A 84 6.31 20.23 -1.69
N TYR A 85 7.55 19.91 -1.31
CA TYR A 85 7.82 19.09 -0.13
C TYR A 85 7.40 19.77 1.18
N ALA A 86 7.41 21.11 1.23
CA ALA A 86 6.93 21.84 2.39
C ALA A 86 5.40 21.84 2.51
N LEU A 87 4.66 21.78 1.38
CA LEU A 87 3.20 21.89 1.33
C LEU A 87 2.46 20.55 1.40
N PHE A 88 3.03 19.50 0.85
CA PHE A 88 2.41 18.18 0.82
C PHE A 88 3.01 17.24 1.87
N ARG A 89 2.22 16.29 2.35
CA ARG A 89 2.69 15.29 3.32
C ARG A 89 3.60 14.25 2.68
N PHE A 90 3.16 13.73 1.53
CA PHE A 90 3.92 12.76 0.74
C PHE A 90 4.09 13.31 -0.67
N VAL A 91 5.32 13.29 -1.15
CA VAL A 91 5.67 13.75 -2.49
C VAL A 91 6.50 12.67 -3.17
N VAL A 92 6.02 12.19 -4.30
CA VAL A 92 6.80 11.39 -5.23
C VAL A 92 7.00 12.25 -6.48
N ALA A 93 8.22 12.68 -6.72
CA ALA A 93 8.57 13.49 -7.88
C ALA A 93 9.69 12.78 -8.64
N GLN A 94 9.56 12.75 -9.97
CA GLN A 94 10.56 12.15 -10.85
C GLN A 94 11.94 12.79 -10.63
N GLU A 95 12.91 11.97 -10.22
CA GLU A 95 14.30 12.35 -9.99
C GLU A 95 15.25 11.57 -10.92
N GLU A 96 16.51 11.97 -10.96
CA GLU A 96 17.53 11.24 -11.69
C GLU A 96 17.74 9.85 -11.06
N GLY A 97 17.83 8.83 -11.89
CA GLY A 97 17.93 7.43 -11.44
C GLY A 97 16.63 6.82 -10.93
N MET A 98 15.55 7.59 -10.78
CA MET A 98 14.24 7.05 -10.43
C MET A 98 13.57 6.42 -11.65
N LYS A 99 13.01 5.23 -11.47
CA LYS A 99 12.16 4.56 -12.47
C LYS A 99 10.77 4.40 -11.91
N LEU A 100 9.79 4.91 -12.65
CA LEU A 100 8.37 4.78 -12.36
C LEU A 100 7.73 3.90 -13.43
N LEU A 101 6.62 3.26 -13.09
CA LEU A 101 5.73 2.59 -14.03
C LEU A 101 5.24 3.59 -15.10
N ALA A 102 4.71 3.09 -16.22
CA ALA A 102 4.02 3.92 -17.19
C ALA A 102 2.81 4.63 -16.56
N ALA A 103 2.40 5.78 -17.11
CA ALA A 103 1.37 6.63 -16.47
C ALA A 103 0.01 5.94 -16.33
N ASP A 104 -0.35 5.08 -17.27
CA ASP A 104 -1.56 4.24 -17.24
C ASP A 104 -1.48 3.15 -16.18
N GLU A 105 -0.35 2.45 -16.05
CA GLU A 105 -0.11 1.47 -14.99
C GLU A 105 -0.12 2.13 -13.61
N ILE A 106 0.50 3.32 -13.46
CA ILE A 106 0.41 4.09 -12.22
C ILE A 106 -1.05 4.40 -11.88
N ALA A 107 -1.86 4.80 -12.86
CA ALA A 107 -3.26 5.10 -12.65
C ALA A 107 -4.05 3.87 -12.16
N GLU A 108 -3.76 2.69 -12.71
CA GLU A 108 -4.34 1.41 -12.27
C GLU A 108 -3.95 1.07 -10.83
N VAL A 109 -2.66 1.20 -10.49
CA VAL A 109 -2.18 0.99 -9.11
C VAL A 109 -2.87 1.95 -8.14
N LEU A 110 -2.92 3.25 -8.47
CA LEU A 110 -3.55 4.28 -7.63
C LEU A 110 -5.05 4.06 -7.44
N ALA A 111 -5.74 3.48 -8.45
CA ALA A 111 -7.17 3.15 -8.40
C ALA A 111 -7.45 1.86 -7.61
N SER A 112 -6.46 1.02 -7.40
CA SER A 112 -6.59 -0.26 -6.72
C SER A 112 -6.95 -0.09 -5.23
N GLU A 113 -7.83 -0.95 -4.72
CA GLU A 113 -8.10 -1.08 -3.28
C GLU A 113 -6.86 -1.57 -2.51
N HIS A 114 -5.93 -2.23 -3.21
CA HIS A 114 -4.68 -2.77 -2.66
C HIS A 114 -3.46 -1.90 -2.96
N ARG A 115 -3.66 -0.62 -3.35
CA ARG A 115 -2.57 0.30 -3.71
C ARG A 115 -1.46 0.43 -2.65
N ASP A 116 -1.81 0.22 -1.38
CA ASP A 116 -0.83 0.24 -0.27
C ASP A 116 0.12 -0.97 -0.30
N ASP A 117 -0.24 -2.02 -1.02
CA ASP A 117 0.53 -3.26 -1.15
C ASP A 117 1.20 -3.38 -2.54
N LEU A 118 1.15 -2.32 -3.38
CA LEU A 118 1.74 -2.24 -4.71
C LEU A 118 2.77 -1.11 -4.81
N PHE A 119 3.77 -1.25 -5.68
CA PHE A 119 4.76 -0.22 -5.92
C PHE A 119 4.52 0.48 -7.26
N ILE A 120 4.67 1.81 -7.30
CA ILE A 120 4.60 2.62 -8.52
C ILE A 120 5.96 2.91 -9.13
N GLY A 121 7.04 2.53 -8.44
CA GLY A 121 8.42 2.74 -8.88
C GLY A 121 9.39 2.85 -7.71
N GLY A 122 10.61 3.31 -8.00
CA GLY A 122 11.65 3.49 -6.99
C GLY A 122 12.96 3.98 -7.58
N ALA A 123 13.98 4.01 -6.74
CA ALA A 123 15.35 4.36 -7.10
C ALA A 123 16.36 3.55 -6.28
N VAL A 124 17.51 3.27 -6.86
CA VAL A 124 18.66 2.71 -6.14
C VAL A 124 19.52 3.85 -5.62
N ASP A 125 19.59 3.98 -4.29
CA ASP A 125 20.53 4.86 -3.62
C ASP A 125 21.80 4.10 -3.30
N ALA A 126 22.81 4.27 -4.16
CA ALA A 126 24.10 3.61 -3.99
C ALA A 126 24.90 4.17 -2.81
N ALA A 127 24.70 5.44 -2.43
CA ALA A 127 25.40 6.10 -1.32
C ALA A 127 24.90 5.54 0.03
N ASP A 128 23.59 5.47 0.18
CA ASP A 128 22.95 4.93 1.40
C ASP A 128 22.76 3.39 1.35
N ARG A 129 23.24 2.76 0.26
CA ARG A 129 23.16 1.30 0.04
C ARG A 129 21.74 0.76 0.20
N GLY A 130 20.76 1.50 -0.29
CA GLY A 130 19.34 1.22 -0.22
C GLY A 130 18.66 1.23 -1.58
N VAL A 131 17.50 0.61 -1.65
CA VAL A 131 16.51 0.77 -2.72
C VAL A 131 15.31 1.45 -2.10
N VAL A 132 14.97 2.63 -2.60
CA VAL A 132 13.77 3.36 -2.19
C VAL A 132 12.65 2.95 -3.12
N LEU A 133 11.60 2.37 -2.57
CA LEU A 133 10.39 1.95 -3.29
C LEU A 133 9.24 2.89 -2.91
N TYR A 134 8.45 3.33 -3.88
CA TYR A 134 7.26 4.15 -3.67
C TYR A 134 6.01 3.32 -3.91
N ARG A 135 5.11 3.32 -2.93
CA ARG A 135 3.83 2.60 -2.99
C ARG A 135 2.77 3.40 -3.74
N GLY A 136 1.68 2.76 -4.09
CA GLY A 136 0.51 3.44 -4.63
C GLY A 136 -0.16 4.43 -3.67
N ASN A 137 0.13 4.39 -2.38
CA ASN A 137 -0.27 5.43 -1.43
C ASN A 137 0.74 6.57 -1.30
N LEU A 138 1.80 6.60 -2.14
CA LEU A 138 2.92 7.53 -2.17
C LEU A 138 3.83 7.51 -0.92
N GLU A 139 3.68 6.55 -0.05
CA GLU A 139 4.64 6.30 1.02
C GLU A 139 5.88 5.59 0.47
N SER A 140 7.03 5.91 1.00
CA SER A 140 8.29 5.26 0.64
C SER A 140 8.62 4.12 1.60
N LEU A 141 9.26 3.08 1.05
CA LEU A 141 9.87 1.99 1.80
C LEU A 141 11.34 1.89 1.38
N VAL A 142 12.23 1.88 2.36
CA VAL A 142 13.67 1.69 2.09
C VAL A 142 14.02 0.23 2.36
N VAL A 143 14.58 -0.43 1.35
CA VAL A 143 15.03 -1.82 1.41
C VAL A 143 16.55 -1.85 1.28
N PRO A 144 17.29 -2.52 2.17
CA PRO A 144 18.74 -2.62 2.06
C PRO A 144 19.14 -3.24 0.70
N LEU A 145 20.08 -2.60 0.00
CA LEU A 145 20.56 -3.09 -1.30
C LEU A 145 21.12 -4.53 -1.20
N ALA A 146 21.70 -4.88 -0.06
CA ALA A 146 22.21 -6.23 0.21
C ALA A 146 21.13 -7.31 0.13
N TRP A 147 19.86 -6.98 0.35
CA TRP A 147 18.75 -7.93 0.24
C TRP A 147 18.53 -8.40 -1.20
N PHE A 148 18.84 -7.54 -2.18
CA PHE A 148 18.73 -7.85 -3.62
C PHE A 148 19.95 -8.58 -4.18
N VAL A 149 20.94 -8.91 -3.36
CA VAL A 149 22.17 -9.56 -3.80
C VAL A 149 22.16 -11.02 -3.37
N ARG A 150 22.21 -11.95 -4.35
CA ARG A 150 22.42 -13.38 -4.05
C ARG A 150 23.88 -13.65 -3.71
N PRO A 151 24.18 -14.48 -2.71
CA PRO A 151 25.55 -14.93 -2.44
C PRO A 151 26.21 -15.49 -3.70
N GLY A 152 27.34 -14.91 -4.12
CA GLY A 152 28.06 -15.32 -5.33
C GLY A 152 27.45 -14.88 -6.67
N GLY A 153 26.36 -14.12 -6.64
CA GLY A 153 25.73 -13.56 -7.84
C GLY A 153 26.42 -12.29 -8.34
N PRO A 154 26.18 -11.91 -9.61
CA PRO A 154 26.70 -10.66 -10.18
C PRO A 154 26.13 -9.45 -9.41
N ARG A 155 26.93 -8.40 -9.32
CA ARG A 155 26.50 -7.14 -8.74
C ARG A 155 25.58 -6.44 -9.74
N ALA A 156 24.33 -6.22 -9.37
CA ALA A 156 23.42 -5.45 -10.22
C ALA A 156 23.82 -3.97 -10.26
N ALA A 157 23.71 -3.34 -11.43
CA ALA A 157 23.86 -1.90 -11.56
C ALA A 157 22.56 -1.18 -11.12
N PRO A 158 22.63 0.08 -10.65
CA PRO A 158 21.43 0.86 -10.33
C PRO A 158 20.44 0.95 -11.50
N ASP A 159 20.95 1.00 -12.72
CA ASP A 159 20.15 1.07 -13.95
C ASP A 159 19.38 -0.22 -14.27
N ASP A 160 19.72 -1.34 -13.60
CA ASP A 160 19.01 -2.61 -13.74
C ASP A 160 17.77 -2.71 -12.84
N PHE A 161 17.47 -1.65 -12.06
CA PHE A 161 16.28 -1.58 -11.23
C PHE A 161 15.02 -1.37 -12.08
N GLU A 162 13.96 -2.09 -11.76
CA GLU A 162 12.66 -1.98 -12.44
C GLU A 162 11.53 -2.45 -11.52
N VAL A 163 10.36 -1.83 -11.67
CA VAL A 163 9.08 -2.31 -11.12
C VAL A 163 8.21 -2.74 -12.29
N THR A 164 7.60 -3.92 -12.21
CA THR A 164 6.80 -4.53 -13.30
C THR A 164 5.49 -5.09 -12.78
N ASP A 165 4.69 -5.67 -13.68
CA ASP A 165 3.44 -6.38 -13.38
C ASP A 165 2.45 -5.50 -12.58
N GLY A 166 2.26 -4.25 -13.02
CA GLY A 166 1.36 -3.32 -12.32
C GLY A 166 1.75 -3.11 -10.86
N GLY A 167 3.04 -3.08 -10.55
CA GLY A 167 3.56 -2.81 -9.21
C GLY A 167 3.70 -4.04 -8.31
N GLN A 168 3.49 -5.24 -8.83
CA GLN A 168 3.55 -6.49 -8.06
C GLN A 168 4.95 -7.09 -7.97
N THR A 169 5.85 -6.74 -8.89
CA THR A 169 7.19 -7.30 -8.98
C THR A 169 8.24 -6.20 -8.96
N VAL A 170 9.29 -6.38 -8.17
CA VAL A 170 10.48 -5.52 -8.13
C VAL A 170 11.66 -6.35 -8.62
N ARG A 171 12.37 -5.83 -9.62
CA ARG A 171 13.55 -6.44 -10.19
C ARG A 171 14.78 -5.55 -10.02
N LEU A 172 15.91 -6.17 -9.70
CA LEU A 172 17.23 -5.53 -9.71
C LEU A 172 18.25 -6.50 -10.32
N GLY A 173 18.60 -6.27 -11.58
CA GLY A 173 19.39 -7.21 -12.37
C GLY A 173 18.73 -8.57 -12.51
N ALA A 174 19.40 -9.62 -12.05
CA ALA A 174 18.87 -11.00 -12.09
C ALA A 174 18.02 -11.36 -10.86
N PHE A 175 17.84 -10.45 -9.91
CA PHE A 175 17.02 -10.68 -8.71
C PHE A 175 15.61 -10.15 -8.94
N GLU A 176 14.63 -11.00 -8.69
CA GLU A 176 13.22 -10.64 -8.68
C GLU A 176 12.58 -10.97 -7.34
N ALA A 177 11.68 -10.09 -6.88
CA ALA A 177 10.90 -10.32 -5.69
C ALA A 177 9.47 -9.77 -5.87
N ALA A 178 8.51 -10.50 -5.33
CA ALA A 178 7.14 -10.03 -5.26
C ALA A 178 7.00 -8.89 -4.24
N ALA A 179 6.14 -7.93 -4.51
CA ALA A 179 5.88 -6.78 -3.63
C ALA A 179 5.44 -7.22 -2.24
N ASP A 180 4.60 -8.24 -2.13
CA ASP A 180 4.12 -8.79 -0.85
C ASP A 180 5.26 -9.39 -0.01
N ALA A 181 6.26 -10.03 -0.65
CA ALA A 181 7.44 -10.56 0.04
C ALA A 181 8.30 -9.44 0.62
N ILE A 182 8.53 -8.36 -0.15
CA ILE A 182 9.26 -7.18 0.30
C ILE A 182 8.53 -6.52 1.47
N LEU A 183 7.22 -6.30 1.31
CA LEU A 183 6.40 -5.68 2.34
C LEU A 183 6.32 -6.53 3.61
N TYR A 184 6.20 -7.84 3.48
CA TYR A 184 6.20 -8.75 4.63
C TYR A 184 7.51 -8.67 5.43
N GLU A 185 8.64 -8.52 4.75
CA GLU A 185 9.96 -8.45 5.39
C GLU A 185 10.21 -7.08 6.02
N PHE A 186 9.94 -6.00 5.31
CA PHE A 186 10.40 -4.65 5.67
C PHE A 186 9.31 -3.72 6.23
N ASP A 187 8.01 -4.09 6.10
CA ASP A 187 6.92 -3.32 6.67
C ASP A 187 6.18 -4.10 7.76
N PRO A 188 6.35 -3.73 9.04
CA PRO A 188 5.65 -4.39 10.14
C PRO A 188 4.11 -4.29 10.06
N GLU A 189 3.57 -3.21 9.47
CA GLU A 189 2.12 -3.04 9.31
C GLU A 189 1.59 -3.92 8.19
N ALA A 190 2.26 -3.98 7.04
CA ALA A 190 1.91 -4.90 5.97
C ALA A 190 1.96 -6.35 6.44
N ARG A 191 2.99 -6.72 7.21
CA ARG A 191 3.11 -8.04 7.84
C ARG A 191 1.93 -8.36 8.76
N ARG A 192 1.47 -7.39 9.56
CA ARG A 192 0.28 -7.57 10.42
C ARG A 192 -0.98 -7.77 9.56
N ARG A 193 -1.17 -6.93 8.52
CA ARG A 193 -2.30 -7.06 7.58
C ARG A 193 -2.29 -8.41 6.86
N ALA A 194 -1.12 -8.86 6.37
CA ALA A 194 -0.97 -10.17 5.73
C ALA A 194 -1.34 -11.32 6.66
N LYS A 195 -0.85 -11.31 7.91
CA LYS A 195 -1.22 -12.29 8.93
C LYS A 195 -2.72 -12.26 9.25
N GLN A 196 -3.32 -11.08 9.33
CA GLN A 196 -4.75 -10.95 9.58
C GLN A 196 -5.56 -11.54 8.43
N ARG A 197 -5.24 -11.19 7.17
CA ARG A 197 -5.88 -11.78 5.99
C ARG A 197 -5.73 -13.30 5.92
N SER A 198 -4.54 -13.83 6.28
CA SER A 198 -4.31 -15.27 6.33
C SER A 198 -5.21 -15.95 7.37
N LEU A 199 -5.37 -15.34 8.54
CA LEU A 199 -6.24 -15.86 9.59
C LEU A 199 -7.75 -15.76 9.23
N GLU A 200 -8.14 -14.75 8.46
CA GLU A 200 -9.51 -14.61 7.95
C GLU A 200 -9.85 -15.63 6.86
N LYS A 201 -8.84 -16.01 6.07
CA LYS A 201 -8.96 -17.00 4.97
C LYS A 201 -8.66 -18.44 5.40
N ASP A 202 -8.29 -18.65 6.66
CA ASP A 202 -7.94 -19.97 7.18
C ASP A 202 -9.20 -20.88 7.20
N ALA A 203 -9.27 -21.83 6.27
CA ALA A 203 -10.37 -22.76 6.12
C ALA A 203 -10.30 -23.95 7.11
N SER A 204 -9.31 -24.00 7.99
CA SER A 204 -9.22 -25.04 9.01
C SER A 204 -10.33 -24.94 10.05
N PHE A 205 -10.62 -26.02 10.75
CA PHE A 205 -11.53 -26.01 11.90
C PHE A 205 -11.13 -24.93 12.92
N GLY A 206 -9.84 -24.78 13.19
CA GLY A 206 -9.32 -23.77 14.11
C GLY A 206 -9.56 -22.34 13.62
N GLY A 207 -9.39 -22.09 12.33
CA GLY A 207 -9.69 -20.81 11.69
C GLY A 207 -11.19 -20.47 11.78
N ALA A 208 -12.05 -21.43 11.48
CA ALA A 208 -13.51 -21.30 11.59
C ALA A 208 -13.95 -21.02 13.03
N LEU A 209 -13.45 -21.80 13.99
CA LEU A 209 -13.69 -21.57 15.43
C LEU A 209 -13.31 -20.15 15.85
N ARG A 210 -12.14 -19.69 15.43
CA ARG A 210 -11.65 -18.35 15.76
C ARG A 210 -12.56 -17.26 15.18
N ARG A 211 -12.99 -17.37 13.90
CA ARG A 211 -13.89 -16.41 13.25
C ARG A 211 -15.22 -16.34 14.00
N LEU A 212 -15.85 -17.50 14.26
CA LEU A 212 -17.11 -17.58 15.01
C LEU A 212 -17.01 -16.98 16.40
N ARG A 213 -15.95 -17.31 17.14
CA ARG A 213 -15.72 -16.77 18.48
C ARG A 213 -15.63 -15.24 18.46
N LEU A 214 -14.82 -14.68 17.56
CA LEU A 214 -14.64 -13.23 17.43
C LEU A 214 -15.94 -12.53 16.99
N GLN A 215 -16.68 -13.10 16.05
CA GLN A 215 -17.98 -12.58 15.62
C GLN A 215 -19.00 -12.54 16.77
N ARG A 216 -18.94 -13.51 17.69
CA ARG A 216 -19.80 -13.55 18.88
C ARG A 216 -19.28 -12.70 20.03
N GLY A 217 -18.15 -12.00 19.88
CA GLY A 217 -17.54 -11.19 20.92
C GLY A 217 -17.00 -11.99 22.11
N LEU A 218 -16.78 -13.29 21.94
CA LEU A 218 -16.34 -14.17 23.01
C LEU A 218 -14.80 -14.16 23.15
N ARG A 219 -14.33 -14.25 24.40
CA ARG A 219 -12.92 -14.49 24.72
C ARG A 219 -12.69 -16.00 24.84
N ARG A 220 -11.43 -16.43 24.86
CA ARG A 220 -11.07 -17.85 25.03
C ARG A 220 -11.45 -18.42 26.40
N GLU A 221 -11.49 -17.54 27.39
CA GLU A 221 -11.87 -17.87 28.78
C GLU A 221 -13.37 -18.10 28.91
N ASP A 222 -14.18 -17.70 27.95
CA ASP A 222 -15.63 -17.79 28.01
C ASP A 222 -16.20 -19.19 27.67
N PHE A 223 -15.32 -20.19 27.43
CA PHE A 223 -15.70 -21.57 27.11
C PHE A 223 -15.58 -22.46 28.35
N GLU A 224 -16.70 -22.78 28.98
CA GLU A 224 -16.75 -23.64 30.20
C GLU A 224 -16.23 -25.06 29.89
N GLY A 225 -15.38 -25.59 30.77
CA GLY A 225 -14.84 -26.94 30.67
C GLY A 225 -13.78 -27.15 29.59
N ILE A 226 -13.28 -26.05 28.98
CA ILE A 226 -12.14 -26.05 28.03
C ILE A 226 -11.20 -24.92 28.42
N SER A 227 -9.92 -25.21 28.60
CA SER A 227 -8.96 -24.16 28.98
C SER A 227 -8.72 -23.18 27.83
N ALA A 228 -8.47 -21.89 28.15
CA ALA A 228 -8.10 -20.89 27.16
C ALA A 228 -6.86 -21.28 26.33
N LYS A 229 -5.94 -22.03 26.97
CA LYS A 229 -4.74 -22.58 26.28
C LYS A 229 -5.13 -23.64 25.24
N GLU A 230 -6.11 -24.49 25.55
CA GLU A 230 -6.61 -25.52 24.62
C GLU A 230 -7.37 -24.88 23.46
N ILE A 231 -8.25 -23.90 23.72
CA ILE A 231 -8.89 -23.11 22.67
C ILE A 231 -7.82 -22.47 21.74
N ALA A 232 -6.77 -21.86 22.32
CA ALA A 232 -5.70 -21.26 21.56
C ALA A 232 -4.94 -22.26 20.68
N ARG A 233 -4.74 -23.50 21.15
CA ARG A 233 -4.09 -24.58 20.36
C ARG A 233 -4.97 -25.04 19.20
N ILE A 234 -6.28 -25.18 19.43
CA ILE A 234 -7.25 -25.52 18.39
C ILE A 234 -7.27 -24.41 17.32
N GLU A 235 -7.37 -23.16 17.74
CA GLU A 235 -7.41 -21.99 16.82
C GLU A 235 -6.13 -21.82 15.99
N ARG A 236 -5.00 -22.35 16.45
CA ARG A 236 -3.74 -22.37 15.69
C ARG A 236 -3.57 -23.65 14.86
N SER A 237 -4.60 -24.49 14.80
CA SER A 237 -4.58 -25.78 14.11
C SER A 237 -3.50 -26.75 14.61
N GLU A 238 -2.99 -26.54 15.85
CA GLU A 238 -2.11 -27.51 16.53
C GLU A 238 -2.86 -28.81 16.88
N VAL A 239 -4.19 -28.73 16.91
CA VAL A 239 -5.11 -29.86 17.05
C VAL A 239 -5.99 -29.84 15.80
N ALA A 240 -5.72 -30.71 14.85
CA ALA A 240 -6.41 -30.73 13.56
C ALA A 240 -7.91 -31.03 13.69
N LYS A 241 -8.27 -31.97 14.59
CA LYS A 241 -9.65 -32.28 14.89
C LYS A 241 -9.80 -32.55 16.40
N PRO A 242 -10.49 -31.67 17.14
CA PRO A 242 -10.79 -31.91 18.54
C PRO A 242 -11.72 -33.11 18.75
N HIS A 243 -11.73 -33.66 19.95
CA HIS A 243 -12.65 -34.73 20.31
C HIS A 243 -14.11 -34.28 20.22
N ALA A 244 -15.03 -35.18 19.90
CA ALA A 244 -16.45 -34.88 19.71
C ALA A 244 -17.07 -34.15 20.91
N GLU A 245 -16.69 -34.50 22.13
CA GLU A 245 -17.14 -33.82 23.34
C GLU A 245 -16.69 -32.36 23.41
N THR A 246 -15.43 -32.09 22.99
CA THR A 246 -14.90 -30.70 22.91
C THR A 246 -15.66 -29.90 21.84
N ILE A 247 -15.90 -30.50 20.67
CA ILE A 247 -16.69 -29.87 19.60
C ILE A 247 -18.10 -29.54 20.07
N ALA A 248 -18.76 -30.45 20.79
CA ALA A 248 -20.08 -30.21 21.32
C ALA A 248 -20.13 -29.03 22.32
N LYS A 249 -19.14 -28.93 23.21
CA LYS A 249 -19.01 -27.79 24.14
C LYS A 249 -18.76 -26.47 23.41
N LEU A 250 -17.90 -26.48 22.37
CA LEU A 250 -17.63 -25.33 21.52
C LEU A 250 -18.91 -24.87 20.81
N ALA A 251 -19.61 -25.78 20.14
CA ALA A 251 -20.85 -25.53 19.41
C ALA A 251 -21.94 -24.95 20.33
N ALA A 252 -22.14 -25.55 21.50
CA ALA A 252 -23.09 -25.05 22.49
C ALA A 252 -22.80 -23.62 22.93
N ARG A 253 -21.53 -23.29 23.20
CA ARG A 253 -21.15 -21.93 23.63
C ARG A 253 -21.26 -20.90 22.49
N LEU A 254 -20.99 -21.32 21.27
CA LEU A 254 -21.12 -20.48 20.06
C LEU A 254 -22.58 -20.33 19.59
N GLY A 255 -23.51 -21.17 20.04
CA GLY A 255 -24.90 -21.17 19.60
C GLY A 255 -25.07 -21.63 18.16
N VAL A 256 -24.26 -22.62 17.72
CA VAL A 256 -24.28 -23.23 16.39
C VAL A 256 -24.31 -24.76 16.50
N LYS A 257 -24.58 -25.46 15.39
CA LYS A 257 -24.41 -26.92 15.34
C LYS A 257 -22.92 -27.28 15.14
N ALA A 258 -22.52 -28.47 15.57
CA ALA A 258 -21.15 -28.94 15.44
C ALA A 258 -20.63 -28.88 14.00
N GLU A 259 -21.46 -29.29 13.04
CA GLU A 259 -21.13 -29.30 11.62
C GLU A 259 -20.99 -27.88 11.03
N GLU A 260 -21.69 -26.90 11.61
CA GLU A 260 -21.63 -25.50 11.16
C GLU A 260 -20.28 -24.84 11.49
N ILE A 261 -19.55 -25.34 12.48
CA ILE A 261 -18.21 -24.82 12.78
C ILE A 261 -17.24 -25.11 11.62
N GLU A 262 -17.32 -26.31 11.01
CA GLU A 262 -16.44 -26.72 9.93
C GLU A 262 -16.71 -25.98 8.59
N THR A 263 -17.92 -25.46 8.42
CA THR A 263 -18.37 -24.82 7.18
C THR A 263 -18.35 -23.29 7.23
N TYR A 264 -17.98 -22.72 8.35
CA TYR A 264 -17.93 -21.28 8.58
C TYR A 264 -16.57 -20.73 8.11
#